data_0fc478f24880f1cf43d03364d010cbe2
#
_entry.id   0fc478f24880f1cf43d03364d010cbe2
#
_cell.length_a   1.000
_cell.length_b   1.000
_cell.length_c   1.000
_cell.angle_alpha   90.00
_cell.angle_beta   90.00
_cell.angle_gamma   90.00
#
_symmetry.space_group_name_H-M   'P 1'
#
loop_
_entity.id
_entity.type
_entity.pdbx_description
1 polymer ?
#
loop_
_entity_poly.entity_id
_entity_poly.type
_entity_poly.pdbx_seq_one_letter_code
_entity_poly.pdbx_strand_id
1 'polypeptide(L)'
;MIIFHIDVNSAYLSWTAVEQLKNGARTDIRTIPAIIGGDQKSRHGIVLAKSVPAKKYGIRTGEPVANAFRKCPNLHMEAPDHEMYHKHSRELMAFLHSYTPDIEQVSVDECYMNFTGISGRFASPVEAAFEIKDEVKKQFGFTVNIGISDVKVLAKMASDFEKPDRVHTLFRKEIQEKMWPLPISDLFMAGHSSVETLRKLEIQTIGDLAKADPKLIELHLKSHGRRLWEFANGMDDSIVESEKAEAKGVGNSTTLSKDVSTKEDAQKVLLSLAQSVGGRLRKHGYHAGVVNVEIKYADFTVNSHQKQLERMTASDQVIYQTAVELFCEMWNGKPIRLLGIRTSKLSQEGEPQQLSLFDLNFHSSDNISKEVKSFENSQKHEKLDQALDEIRKKFGKDAVVRASFLKKPEKEEKM
;
A
#
# COMPACT_ATOMS: atom_id res chain seq x y z
N MET A 1 28.99 7.17 0.44
CA MET A 1 27.82 6.72 1.24
C MET A 1 27.67 5.22 1.01
N ILE A 2 27.27 4.45 2.03
CA ILE A 2 26.96 3.01 1.89
C ILE A 2 25.53 2.81 2.37
N ILE A 3 24.72 2.18 1.53
CA ILE A 3 23.30 1.94 1.77
C ILE A 3 23.05 0.44 1.73
N PHE A 4 22.32 -0.06 2.72
CA PHE A 4 21.74 -1.40 2.70
C PHE A 4 20.27 -1.31 2.34
N HIS A 5 19.79 -2.18 1.46
CA HIS A 5 18.38 -2.49 1.30
C HIS A 5 18.11 -3.85 1.94
N ILE A 6 17.22 -3.88 2.92
CA ILE A 6 16.88 -5.07 3.72
C ILE A 6 15.44 -5.45 3.39
N ASP A 7 15.22 -6.72 3.00
CA ASP A 7 13.92 -7.23 2.51
C ASP A 7 13.63 -8.61 3.14
N VAL A 8 12.49 -8.76 3.77
CA VAL A 8 12.10 -10.02 4.44
C VAL A 8 11.66 -11.05 3.40
N ASN A 9 12.28 -12.23 3.44
CA ASN A 9 11.96 -13.29 2.49
C ASN A 9 10.54 -13.83 2.68
N SER A 10 9.65 -13.62 1.69
CA SER A 10 8.25 -14.04 1.72
C SER A 10 7.55 -13.66 3.03
N ALA A 11 7.62 -12.40 3.41
CA ALA A 11 7.28 -11.85 4.72
C ALA A 11 6.04 -12.46 5.37
N TYR A 12 4.88 -12.32 4.74
CA TYR A 12 3.60 -12.81 5.30
C TYR A 12 3.61 -14.31 5.59
N LEU A 13 4.18 -15.11 4.67
CA LEU A 13 4.28 -16.56 4.88
C LEU A 13 5.29 -16.88 5.99
N SER A 14 6.43 -16.20 6.02
CA SER A 14 7.47 -16.43 7.00
C SER A 14 7.02 -16.05 8.41
N TRP A 15 6.35 -14.92 8.56
CA TRP A 15 5.79 -14.48 9.84
C TRP A 15 4.67 -15.40 10.33
N THR A 16 3.77 -15.84 9.44
CA THR A 16 2.74 -16.83 9.77
C THR A 16 3.39 -18.14 10.23
N ALA A 17 4.42 -18.62 9.53
CA ALA A 17 5.14 -19.84 9.92
C ALA A 17 5.78 -19.72 11.30
N VAL A 18 6.42 -18.58 11.60
CA VAL A 18 7.05 -18.34 12.91
C VAL A 18 6.02 -18.35 14.04
N GLU A 19 4.88 -17.69 13.87
CA GLU A 19 3.83 -17.68 14.88
C GLU A 19 3.17 -19.07 15.06
N GLN A 20 2.95 -19.81 13.98
CA GLN A 20 2.42 -21.18 14.06
C GLN A 20 3.38 -22.12 14.79
N LEU A 21 4.68 -22.04 14.51
CA LEU A 21 5.71 -22.86 15.20
C LEU A 21 5.81 -22.50 16.68
N LYS A 22 5.77 -21.20 17.05
CA LYS A 22 5.70 -20.76 18.45
C LYS A 22 4.48 -21.32 19.18
N ASN A 23 3.37 -21.47 18.48
CA ASN A 23 2.12 -22.00 19.00
C ASN A 23 2.04 -23.56 18.91
N GLY A 24 3.16 -24.24 18.63
CA GLY A 24 3.26 -25.69 18.66
C GLY A 24 2.89 -26.42 17.36
N ALA A 25 2.79 -25.72 16.22
CA ALA A 25 2.62 -26.39 14.94
C ALA A 25 3.80 -27.33 14.64
N ARG A 26 3.49 -28.53 14.15
CA ARG A 26 4.48 -29.57 13.82
C ARG A 26 5.12 -29.38 12.44
N THR A 27 4.45 -28.65 11.55
CA THR A 27 4.89 -28.46 10.16
C THR A 27 5.22 -27.00 9.94
N ASP A 28 6.42 -26.73 9.42
CA ASP A 28 6.79 -25.41 8.94
C ASP A 28 6.25 -25.22 7.52
N ILE A 29 5.28 -24.34 7.37
CA ILE A 29 4.62 -24.06 6.07
C ILE A 29 5.58 -23.49 5.02
N ARG A 30 6.78 -23.04 5.40
CA ARG A 30 7.85 -22.62 4.46
C ARG A 30 8.46 -23.79 3.71
N THR A 31 8.39 -25.00 4.27
CA THR A 31 9.01 -26.23 3.71
C THR A 31 8.09 -27.02 2.79
N ILE A 32 6.81 -26.67 2.74
CA ILE A 32 5.79 -27.31 1.88
C ILE A 32 5.24 -26.31 0.87
N PRO A 33 4.56 -26.76 -0.21
CA PRO A 33 3.82 -25.85 -1.09
C PRO A 33 2.71 -25.13 -0.31
N ALA A 34 2.93 -23.86 0.00
CA ALA A 34 2.02 -23.06 0.81
C ALA A 34 1.90 -21.61 0.30
N ILE A 35 0.76 -21.00 0.54
CA ILE A 35 0.47 -19.60 0.24
C ILE A 35 -0.23 -18.90 1.40
N ILE A 36 -0.08 -17.59 1.48
CA ILE A 36 -1.02 -16.72 2.17
C ILE A 36 -1.97 -16.19 1.12
N GLY A 37 -3.27 -16.38 1.31
CA GLY A 37 -4.27 -16.00 0.31
C GLY A 37 -5.55 -15.45 0.94
N GLY A 38 -6.19 -14.51 0.23
CA GLY A 38 -7.46 -13.95 0.62
C GLY A 38 -8.63 -14.90 0.35
N ASP A 39 -9.81 -14.59 0.92
CA ASP A 39 -11.02 -15.39 0.75
C ASP A 39 -11.54 -15.32 -0.70
N GLN A 40 -11.69 -16.49 -1.32
CA GLN A 40 -12.21 -16.63 -2.69
C GLN A 40 -13.68 -16.21 -2.80
N LYS A 41 -14.50 -16.43 -1.76
CA LYS A 41 -15.95 -16.15 -1.79
C LYS A 41 -16.23 -14.65 -1.83
N SER A 42 -15.35 -13.86 -1.25
CA SER A 42 -15.46 -12.39 -1.22
C SER A 42 -14.83 -11.68 -2.44
N ARG A 43 -14.38 -12.41 -3.46
CA ARG A 43 -13.59 -11.90 -4.61
C ARG A 43 -12.23 -11.28 -4.23
N HIS A 44 -11.76 -11.47 -3.00
CA HIS A 44 -10.43 -11.04 -2.52
C HIS A 44 -9.40 -12.18 -2.57
N GLY A 45 -9.74 -13.29 -3.22
CA GLY A 45 -8.91 -14.49 -3.29
C GLY A 45 -7.70 -14.34 -4.22
N ILE A 46 -6.70 -13.54 -3.82
CA ILE A 46 -5.40 -13.47 -4.49
C ILE A 46 -4.29 -14.03 -3.59
N VAL A 47 -3.22 -14.52 -4.22
CA VAL A 47 -2.01 -14.95 -3.53
C VAL A 47 -1.23 -13.73 -3.06
N LEU A 48 -1.08 -13.57 -1.74
CA LEU A 48 -0.32 -12.47 -1.13
C LEU A 48 1.15 -12.82 -0.93
N ALA A 49 1.44 -14.05 -0.49
CA ALA A 49 2.79 -14.58 -0.35
C ALA A 49 2.80 -16.09 -0.65
N LYS A 50 3.98 -16.63 -0.97
CA LYS A 50 4.15 -18.04 -1.31
C LYS A 50 5.46 -18.59 -0.78
N SER A 51 5.49 -19.88 -0.50
CA SER A 51 6.70 -20.62 -0.14
C SER A 51 7.59 -20.89 -1.36
N VAL A 52 8.88 -21.17 -1.12
CA VAL A 52 9.80 -21.59 -2.17
C VAL A 52 9.32 -22.88 -2.87
N PRO A 53 8.82 -23.92 -2.16
CA PRO A 53 8.18 -25.06 -2.82
C PRO A 53 6.99 -24.68 -3.70
N ALA A 54 6.13 -23.76 -3.29
CA ALA A 54 4.99 -23.31 -4.11
C ALA A 54 5.45 -22.57 -5.39
N LYS A 55 6.56 -21.84 -5.34
CA LYS A 55 7.17 -21.17 -6.51
C LYS A 55 7.52 -22.18 -7.63
N LYS A 56 7.92 -23.41 -7.29
CA LYS A 56 8.26 -24.46 -8.26
C LYS A 56 7.08 -24.90 -9.12
N TYR A 57 5.83 -24.73 -8.64
CA TYR A 57 4.62 -24.96 -9.41
C TYR A 57 4.20 -23.78 -10.29
N GLY A 58 5.04 -22.72 -10.39
CA GLY A 58 4.73 -21.53 -11.18
C GLY A 58 3.68 -20.63 -10.53
N ILE A 59 3.41 -20.78 -9.22
CA ILE A 59 2.51 -19.91 -8.47
C ILE A 59 3.14 -18.51 -8.35
N ARG A 60 2.33 -17.45 -8.61
CA ARG A 60 2.79 -16.05 -8.58
C ARG A 60 2.02 -15.25 -7.55
N THR A 61 2.68 -14.31 -6.89
CA THR A 61 2.03 -13.30 -6.05
C THR A 61 1.13 -12.43 -6.92
N GLY A 62 -0.07 -12.11 -6.43
CA GLY A 62 -1.09 -11.35 -7.17
C GLY A 62 -2.00 -12.19 -8.05
N GLU A 63 -1.70 -13.47 -8.30
CA GLU A 63 -2.62 -14.32 -9.08
C GLU A 63 -3.84 -14.77 -8.24
N PRO A 64 -4.97 -15.08 -8.90
CA PRO A 64 -6.13 -15.65 -8.22
C PRO A 64 -5.79 -16.97 -7.50
N VAL A 65 -6.23 -17.14 -6.26
CA VAL A 65 -6.02 -18.36 -5.46
C VAL A 65 -6.55 -19.60 -6.18
N ALA A 66 -7.66 -19.48 -6.91
CA ALA A 66 -8.20 -20.57 -7.72
C ALA A 66 -7.21 -21.06 -8.80
N ASN A 67 -6.38 -20.16 -9.36
CA ASN A 67 -5.33 -20.55 -10.32
C ASN A 67 -4.17 -21.25 -9.61
N ALA A 68 -3.82 -20.81 -8.41
CA ALA A 68 -2.78 -21.45 -7.61
C ALA A 68 -3.15 -22.91 -7.25
N PHE A 69 -4.40 -23.16 -6.83
CA PHE A 69 -4.90 -24.52 -6.59
C PHE A 69 -4.92 -25.40 -7.84
N ARG A 70 -5.23 -24.83 -9.02
CA ARG A 70 -5.15 -25.58 -10.29
C ARG A 70 -3.72 -26.04 -10.61
N LYS A 71 -2.73 -25.23 -10.27
CA LYS A 71 -1.31 -25.58 -10.46
C LYS A 71 -0.77 -26.56 -9.41
N CYS A 72 -1.30 -26.51 -8.18
CA CYS A 72 -0.91 -27.36 -7.07
C CYS A 72 -2.15 -27.75 -6.26
N PRO A 73 -2.82 -28.90 -6.57
CA PRO A 73 -4.06 -29.34 -5.88
C PRO A 73 -3.90 -29.51 -4.37
N ASN A 74 -2.70 -29.92 -3.90
CA ASN A 74 -2.40 -30.11 -2.47
C ASN A 74 -1.76 -28.87 -1.85
N LEU A 75 -2.03 -27.67 -2.37
CA LEU A 75 -1.51 -26.42 -1.86
C LEU A 75 -2.10 -26.11 -0.48
N HIS A 76 -1.24 -25.86 0.50
CA HIS A 76 -1.65 -25.36 1.80
C HIS A 76 -1.93 -23.86 1.72
N MET A 77 -3.04 -23.41 2.28
CA MET A 77 -3.39 -21.98 2.30
C MET A 77 -3.74 -21.51 3.71
N GLU A 78 -3.15 -20.38 4.10
CA GLU A 78 -3.50 -19.66 5.31
C GLU A 78 -4.10 -18.30 4.98
N ALA A 79 -5.02 -17.84 5.83
CA ALA A 79 -5.57 -16.49 5.74
C ALA A 79 -4.55 -15.45 6.22
N PRO A 80 -4.57 -14.22 5.67
CA PRO A 80 -3.66 -13.17 6.13
C PRO A 80 -4.09 -12.62 7.50
N ASP A 81 -3.11 -12.40 8.38
CA ASP A 81 -3.23 -11.68 9.64
C ASP A 81 -2.40 -10.39 9.60
N HIS A 82 -3.00 -9.31 9.15
CA HIS A 82 -2.30 -8.02 9.00
C HIS A 82 -1.86 -7.41 10.34
N GLU A 83 -2.55 -7.69 11.44
CA GLU A 83 -2.18 -7.17 12.76
C GLU A 83 -0.89 -7.82 13.25
N MET A 84 -0.79 -9.14 13.11
CA MET A 84 0.42 -9.91 13.40
C MET A 84 1.58 -9.46 12.50
N TYR A 85 1.35 -9.22 11.19
CA TYR A 85 2.39 -8.73 10.28
C TYR A 85 2.93 -7.35 10.69
N HIS A 86 2.07 -6.43 11.09
CA HIS A 86 2.51 -5.14 11.62
C HIS A 86 3.30 -5.26 12.93
N LYS A 87 3.01 -6.26 13.76
CA LYS A 87 3.78 -6.54 14.97
C LYS A 87 5.21 -6.96 14.61
N HIS A 88 5.38 -7.98 13.75
CA HIS A 88 6.69 -8.43 13.30
C HIS A 88 7.49 -7.35 12.58
N SER A 89 6.82 -6.56 11.76
CA SER A 89 7.43 -5.39 11.11
C SER A 89 8.01 -4.40 12.12
N ARG A 90 7.24 -4.03 13.14
CA ARG A 90 7.71 -3.11 14.20
C ARG A 90 8.88 -3.69 14.99
N GLU A 91 8.84 -4.99 15.33
CA GLU A 91 9.92 -5.67 16.03
C GLU A 91 11.21 -5.67 15.19
N LEU A 92 11.13 -5.96 13.89
CA LEU A 92 12.27 -5.89 12.98
C LEU A 92 12.81 -4.45 12.87
N MET A 93 11.95 -3.45 12.67
CA MET A 93 12.40 -2.05 12.56
C MET A 93 13.07 -1.59 13.87
N ALA A 94 12.52 -1.94 15.02
CA ALA A 94 13.13 -1.63 16.33
C ALA A 94 14.52 -2.27 16.49
N PHE A 95 14.68 -3.51 16.04
CA PHE A 95 15.98 -4.18 16.00
C PHE A 95 16.97 -3.46 15.09
N LEU A 96 16.58 -3.12 13.87
CA LEU A 96 17.45 -2.40 12.94
C LEU A 96 17.83 -1.01 13.44
N HIS A 97 16.91 -0.31 14.11
CA HIS A 97 17.18 0.98 14.76
C HIS A 97 18.20 0.89 15.91
N SER A 98 18.47 -0.30 16.47
CA SER A 98 19.55 -0.46 17.44
C SER A 98 20.96 -0.32 16.82
N TYR A 99 21.08 -0.46 15.52
CA TYR A 99 22.32 -0.23 14.77
C TYR A 99 22.50 1.24 14.38
N THR A 100 21.46 1.87 13.83
CA THR A 100 21.49 3.26 13.37
C THR A 100 20.08 3.88 13.37
N PRO A 101 19.93 5.18 13.65
CA PRO A 101 18.67 5.89 13.47
C PRO A 101 18.32 6.12 11.98
N ASP A 102 19.31 6.06 11.08
CA ASP A 102 19.17 6.41 9.67
C ASP A 102 18.53 5.27 8.87
N ILE A 103 17.24 5.04 9.09
CA ILE A 103 16.45 3.99 8.44
C ILE A 103 15.21 4.60 7.78
N GLU A 104 15.02 4.32 6.50
CA GLU A 104 13.81 4.61 5.75
C GLU A 104 12.98 3.34 5.58
N GLN A 105 11.87 3.23 6.31
CA GLN A 105 10.94 2.13 6.14
C GLN A 105 10.08 2.37 4.90
N VAL A 106 10.24 1.54 3.87
CA VAL A 106 9.50 1.64 2.58
C VAL A 106 8.16 0.91 2.65
N SER A 107 8.16 -0.28 3.26
CA SER A 107 6.97 -1.12 3.42
C SER A 107 6.94 -1.80 4.81
N VAL A 108 6.04 -2.77 5.00
CA VAL A 108 6.02 -3.57 6.24
C VAL A 108 7.21 -4.52 6.34
N ASP A 109 7.85 -4.86 5.22
CA ASP A 109 8.86 -5.91 5.10
C ASP A 109 10.18 -5.44 4.49
N GLU A 110 10.29 -4.17 4.07
CA GLU A 110 11.53 -3.64 3.49
C GLU A 110 11.89 -2.24 3.99
N CYS A 111 13.18 -1.99 4.07
CA CYS A 111 13.72 -0.69 4.43
C CYS A 111 15.09 -0.44 3.77
N TYR A 112 15.45 0.84 3.67
CA TYR A 112 16.83 1.27 3.46
C TYR A 112 17.46 1.67 4.78
N MET A 113 18.74 1.32 4.94
CA MET A 113 19.57 1.70 6.09
C MET A 113 20.82 2.41 5.59
N ASN A 114 21.09 3.61 6.08
CA ASN A 114 22.37 4.28 5.85
C ASN A 114 23.42 3.71 6.80
N PHE A 115 24.33 2.92 6.23
CA PHE A 115 25.41 2.25 6.97
C PHE A 115 26.61 3.16 7.20
N THR A 116 26.73 4.27 6.50
CA THR A 116 27.92 5.12 6.50
C THR A 116 28.36 5.54 7.90
N GLY A 117 27.40 5.98 8.73
CA GLY A 117 27.69 6.47 10.09
C GLY A 117 28.16 5.41 11.09
N ILE A 118 27.91 4.14 10.80
CA ILE A 118 28.28 3.01 11.68
C ILE A 118 29.41 2.14 11.10
N SER A 119 29.93 2.49 9.94
CA SER A 119 30.94 1.71 9.22
C SER A 119 32.21 1.39 10.07
N GLY A 120 32.61 2.28 10.96
CA GLY A 120 33.77 2.08 11.84
C GLY A 120 33.57 0.99 12.92
N ARG A 121 32.36 0.45 13.08
CA ARG A 121 32.06 -0.63 14.03
C ARG A 121 32.33 -2.04 13.47
N PHE A 122 32.54 -2.14 12.15
CA PHE A 122 32.64 -3.42 11.44
C PHE A 122 33.88 -3.42 10.53
N ALA A 123 34.43 -4.58 10.26
CA ALA A 123 35.58 -4.69 9.37
C ALA A 123 35.22 -4.39 7.90
N SER A 124 33.98 -4.67 7.50
CA SER A 124 33.46 -4.32 6.17
C SER A 124 31.93 -4.22 6.16
N PRO A 125 31.31 -3.50 5.17
CA PRO A 125 29.87 -3.48 4.99
C PRO A 125 29.26 -4.87 4.75
N VAL A 126 30.01 -5.75 4.08
CA VAL A 126 29.56 -7.12 3.78
C VAL A 126 29.48 -7.95 5.06
N GLU A 127 30.49 -7.86 5.93
CA GLU A 127 30.51 -8.54 7.23
C GLU A 127 29.34 -8.07 8.13
N ALA A 128 29.13 -6.77 8.22
CA ALA A 128 27.99 -6.20 8.93
C ALA A 128 26.65 -6.72 8.41
N ALA A 129 26.48 -6.81 7.09
CA ALA A 129 25.24 -7.31 6.49
C ALA A 129 25.02 -8.80 6.81
N PHE A 130 26.07 -9.63 6.83
CA PHE A 130 25.96 -11.02 7.27
C PHE A 130 25.59 -11.11 8.75
N GLU A 131 26.22 -10.31 9.63
CA GLU A 131 25.90 -10.28 11.05
C GLU A 131 24.42 -9.89 11.27
N ILE A 132 23.96 -8.80 10.66
CA ILE A 132 22.56 -8.35 10.75
C ILE A 132 21.61 -9.46 10.28
N LYS A 133 21.88 -10.06 9.12
CA LYS A 133 21.05 -11.12 8.55
C LYS A 133 20.97 -12.34 9.48
N ASP A 134 22.09 -12.77 10.03
CA ASP A 134 22.15 -13.94 10.89
C ASP A 134 21.51 -13.68 12.26
N GLU A 135 21.65 -12.48 12.82
CA GLU A 135 20.96 -12.09 14.06
C GLU A 135 19.44 -11.98 13.84
N VAL A 136 18.96 -11.46 12.69
CA VAL A 136 17.53 -11.47 12.35
C VAL A 136 16.99 -12.90 12.34
N LYS A 137 17.70 -13.82 11.69
CA LYS A 137 17.31 -15.23 11.63
C LYS A 137 17.28 -15.88 13.01
N LYS A 138 18.26 -15.61 13.83
CA LYS A 138 18.39 -16.17 15.19
C LYS A 138 17.34 -15.63 16.16
N GLN A 139 17.10 -14.31 16.15
CA GLN A 139 16.20 -13.67 17.09
C GLN A 139 14.71 -13.82 16.71
N PHE A 140 14.40 -13.70 15.41
CA PHE A 140 13.01 -13.65 14.94
C PHE A 140 12.57 -14.92 14.21
N GLY A 141 13.48 -15.80 13.81
CA GLY A 141 13.13 -17.08 13.14
C GLY A 141 12.73 -16.97 11.67
N PHE A 142 12.88 -15.80 11.05
CA PHE A 142 12.73 -15.59 9.61
C PHE A 142 14.00 -15.05 8.98
N THR A 143 14.09 -15.01 7.67
CA THR A 143 15.28 -14.58 6.95
C THR A 143 15.06 -13.29 6.18
N VAL A 144 16.13 -12.54 5.96
CA VAL A 144 16.15 -11.34 5.12
C VAL A 144 17.19 -11.48 4.02
N ASN A 145 16.97 -10.78 2.91
CA ASN A 145 18.02 -10.47 1.94
C ASN A 145 18.53 -9.06 2.19
N ILE A 146 19.84 -8.86 2.00
CA ILE A 146 20.47 -7.55 2.11
C ILE A 146 21.24 -7.25 0.83
N GLY A 147 20.88 -6.15 0.18
CA GLY A 147 21.60 -5.58 -0.94
C GLY A 147 22.42 -4.38 -0.50
N ILE A 148 23.68 -4.30 -0.93
CA ILE A 148 24.64 -3.27 -0.52
C ILE A 148 25.06 -2.46 -1.75
N SER A 149 24.97 -1.14 -1.66
CA SER A 149 25.47 -0.23 -2.70
C SER A 149 25.80 1.16 -2.16
N ASP A 150 26.19 2.05 -3.06
CA ASP A 150 26.40 3.48 -2.80
C ASP A 150 25.16 4.33 -3.16
N VAL A 151 24.15 3.74 -3.80
CA VAL A 151 22.85 4.37 -4.14
C VAL A 151 21.69 3.42 -3.88
N LYS A 152 20.49 4.00 -3.60
CA LYS A 152 19.31 3.23 -3.19
C LYS A 152 18.86 2.23 -4.26
N VAL A 153 18.76 2.65 -5.51
CA VAL A 153 18.29 1.78 -6.60
C VAL A 153 19.18 0.53 -6.76
N LEU A 154 20.49 0.69 -6.66
CA LEU A 154 21.41 -0.46 -6.79
C LEU A 154 21.35 -1.37 -5.55
N ALA A 155 21.21 -0.82 -4.35
CA ALA A 155 20.98 -1.60 -3.14
C ALA A 155 19.70 -2.44 -3.25
N LYS A 156 18.61 -1.85 -3.78
CA LYS A 156 17.36 -2.57 -4.05
C LYS A 156 17.55 -3.67 -5.09
N MET A 157 18.18 -3.39 -6.20
CA MET A 157 18.49 -4.39 -7.24
C MET A 157 19.32 -5.55 -6.69
N ALA A 158 20.35 -5.25 -5.86
CA ALA A 158 21.19 -6.27 -5.26
C ALA A 158 20.41 -7.21 -4.34
N SER A 159 19.48 -6.71 -3.55
CA SER A 159 18.67 -7.54 -2.65
C SER A 159 17.75 -8.51 -3.39
N ASP A 160 17.46 -8.25 -4.67
CA ASP A 160 16.56 -9.07 -5.49
C ASP A 160 17.28 -10.13 -6.35
N PHE A 161 18.64 -10.17 -6.42
CA PHE A 161 19.37 -11.08 -7.28
C PHE A 161 19.08 -12.56 -6.99
N GLU A 162 19.44 -13.03 -5.82
CA GLU A 162 19.18 -14.40 -5.39
C GLU A 162 18.53 -14.39 -4.01
N LYS A 163 17.39 -15.05 -3.87
CA LYS A 163 16.65 -15.20 -2.62
C LYS A 163 16.39 -16.68 -2.34
N PRO A 164 16.29 -17.12 -1.09
CA PRO A 164 16.31 -16.35 0.16
C PRO A 164 17.66 -16.34 0.90
N ASP A 165 17.74 -15.52 1.97
CA ASP A 165 18.82 -15.56 2.98
C ASP A 165 20.20 -15.25 2.41
N ARG A 166 20.31 -14.16 1.62
CA ARG A 166 21.53 -13.76 0.91
C ARG A 166 21.94 -12.32 1.19
N VAL A 167 23.24 -12.08 0.98
CA VAL A 167 23.84 -10.74 0.94
C VAL A 167 24.48 -10.56 -0.43
N HIS A 168 24.16 -9.46 -1.10
CA HIS A 168 24.72 -9.13 -2.41
C HIS A 168 25.21 -7.69 -2.45
N THR A 169 26.24 -7.45 -3.24
CA THR A 169 26.72 -6.11 -3.59
C THR A 169 26.37 -5.78 -5.03
N LEU A 170 26.06 -4.50 -5.28
CA LEU A 170 25.94 -3.95 -6.62
C LEU A 170 26.43 -2.50 -6.60
N PHE A 171 27.71 -2.29 -6.74
CA PHE A 171 28.30 -0.98 -6.90
C PHE A 171 28.35 -0.57 -8.38
N ARG A 172 28.52 0.72 -8.66
CA ARG A 172 28.55 1.24 -10.05
C ARG A 172 29.50 0.49 -10.97
N LYS A 173 30.66 0.06 -10.48
CA LYS A 173 31.64 -0.74 -11.23
C LYS A 173 31.18 -2.16 -11.58
N GLU A 174 30.16 -2.67 -10.88
CA GLU A 174 29.62 -4.03 -11.03
C GLU A 174 28.37 -4.08 -11.93
N ILE A 175 27.79 -2.91 -12.31
CA ILE A 175 26.54 -2.82 -13.06
C ILE A 175 26.58 -3.60 -14.37
N GLN A 176 27.65 -3.45 -15.13
CA GLN A 176 27.77 -4.09 -16.45
C GLN A 176 27.81 -5.61 -16.36
N GLU A 177 28.43 -6.14 -15.34
CA GLU A 177 28.58 -7.58 -15.14
C GLU A 177 27.34 -8.20 -14.47
N LYS A 178 26.82 -7.56 -13.43
CA LYS A 178 25.78 -8.17 -12.57
C LYS A 178 24.35 -7.75 -12.94
N MET A 179 24.13 -6.52 -13.42
CA MET A 179 22.79 -5.98 -13.62
C MET A 179 22.39 -5.91 -15.11
N TRP A 180 23.28 -5.48 -16.00
CA TRP A 180 22.94 -5.32 -17.42
C TRP A 180 22.51 -6.61 -18.15
N PRO A 181 23.03 -7.82 -17.80
CA PRO A 181 22.55 -9.06 -18.43
C PRO A 181 21.12 -9.45 -18.03
N LEU A 182 20.58 -8.86 -16.96
CA LEU A 182 19.24 -9.21 -16.48
C LEU A 182 18.15 -8.74 -17.44
N PRO A 183 17.03 -9.49 -17.52
CA PRO A 183 15.84 -9.07 -18.27
C PRO A 183 15.36 -7.68 -17.85
N ILE A 184 14.88 -6.91 -18.80
CA ILE A 184 14.32 -5.57 -18.52
C ILE A 184 13.17 -5.58 -17.51
N SER A 185 12.45 -6.71 -17.38
CA SER A 185 11.38 -6.91 -16.39
C SER A 185 11.87 -6.92 -14.94
N ASP A 186 13.16 -7.13 -14.73
CA ASP A 186 13.76 -7.23 -13.40
C ASP A 186 14.28 -5.87 -12.91
N LEU A 187 14.28 -4.84 -13.76
CA LEU A 187 14.65 -3.50 -13.36
C LEU A 187 13.61 -2.93 -12.40
N PHE A 188 14.08 -2.39 -11.29
CA PHE A 188 13.21 -1.71 -10.31
C PHE A 188 12.34 -0.64 -10.98
N MET A 189 11.05 -0.61 -10.67
CA MET A 189 10.03 0.24 -11.27
C MET A 189 9.66 -0.06 -12.73
N ALA A 190 10.27 -1.01 -13.43
CA ALA A 190 9.83 -1.44 -14.75
C ALA A 190 8.57 -2.32 -14.66
N GLY A 191 7.40 -1.70 -14.55
CA GLY A 191 6.12 -2.41 -14.54
C GLY A 191 5.76 -3.01 -15.90
N HIS A 192 4.77 -3.91 -15.92
CA HIS A 192 4.34 -4.67 -17.12
C HIS A 192 4.16 -3.78 -18.36
N SER A 193 3.44 -2.66 -18.25
CA SER A 193 3.21 -1.75 -19.37
C SER A 193 4.50 -1.11 -19.91
N SER A 194 5.42 -0.72 -19.01
CA SER A 194 6.71 -0.16 -19.40
C SER A 194 7.58 -1.22 -20.10
N VAL A 195 7.60 -2.44 -19.55
CA VAL A 195 8.33 -3.58 -20.13
C VAL A 195 7.80 -3.92 -21.54
N GLU A 196 6.47 -3.96 -21.74
CA GLU A 196 5.89 -4.17 -23.07
C GLU A 196 6.28 -3.07 -24.07
N THR A 197 6.29 -1.81 -23.63
CA THR A 197 6.70 -0.69 -24.47
C THR A 197 8.18 -0.79 -24.84
N LEU A 198 9.05 -1.08 -23.86
CA LEU A 198 10.49 -1.23 -24.10
C LEU A 198 10.81 -2.41 -25.02
N ARG A 199 10.10 -3.54 -24.87
CA ARG A 199 10.26 -4.69 -25.79
C ARG A 199 9.86 -4.40 -27.22
N LYS A 200 8.87 -3.55 -27.45
CA LYS A 200 8.52 -3.06 -28.81
C LYS A 200 9.62 -2.19 -29.42
N LEU A 201 10.49 -1.61 -28.59
CA LEU A 201 11.68 -0.86 -29.00
C LEU A 201 12.93 -1.76 -29.06
N GLU A 202 12.76 -3.09 -29.06
CA GLU A 202 13.82 -4.11 -29.08
C GLU A 202 14.74 -4.10 -27.83
N ILE A 203 14.32 -3.47 -26.75
CA ILE A 203 15.03 -3.43 -25.46
C ILE A 203 14.59 -4.64 -24.65
N GLN A 204 15.45 -5.65 -24.52
CA GLN A 204 15.19 -6.91 -23.83
C GLN A 204 15.84 -6.98 -22.45
N THR A 205 17.00 -6.36 -22.32
CA THR A 205 17.82 -6.38 -21.10
C THR A 205 17.94 -4.98 -20.49
N ILE A 206 18.39 -4.93 -19.23
CA ILE A 206 18.70 -3.67 -18.56
C ILE A 206 19.86 -2.97 -19.29
N GLY A 207 20.84 -3.75 -19.80
CA GLY A 207 21.96 -3.21 -20.58
C GLY A 207 21.55 -2.60 -21.92
N ASP A 208 20.53 -3.14 -22.60
CA ASP A 208 19.97 -2.53 -23.80
C ASP A 208 19.36 -1.16 -23.48
N LEU A 209 18.60 -1.07 -22.38
CA LEU A 209 18.04 0.19 -21.93
C LEU A 209 19.14 1.20 -21.56
N ALA A 210 20.16 0.78 -20.85
CA ALA A 210 21.26 1.66 -20.43
C ALA A 210 22.01 2.29 -21.60
N LYS A 211 22.12 1.56 -22.73
CA LYS A 211 22.79 2.01 -23.97
C LYS A 211 21.87 2.74 -24.93
N ALA A 212 20.56 2.71 -24.71
CA ALA A 212 19.59 3.36 -25.59
C ALA A 212 19.68 4.88 -25.50
N ASP A 213 19.21 5.58 -26.56
CA ASP A 213 19.07 7.04 -26.51
C ASP A 213 17.97 7.41 -25.47
N PRO A 214 18.30 8.15 -24.41
CA PRO A 214 17.34 8.54 -23.39
C PRO A 214 16.18 9.37 -23.97
N LYS A 215 16.39 10.14 -25.02
CA LYS A 215 15.33 10.91 -25.69
C LYS A 215 14.29 10.01 -26.34
N LEU A 216 14.73 8.91 -26.96
CA LEU A 216 13.82 7.92 -27.54
C LEU A 216 12.96 7.27 -26.45
N ILE A 217 13.56 6.90 -25.32
CA ILE A 217 12.86 6.29 -24.19
C ILE A 217 11.84 7.28 -23.59
N GLU A 218 12.26 8.55 -23.44
CA GLU A 218 11.40 9.62 -22.91
C GLU A 218 10.22 9.94 -23.83
N LEU A 219 10.39 9.83 -25.16
CA LEU A 219 9.32 10.00 -26.13
C LEU A 219 8.17 9.00 -25.89
N HIS A 220 8.49 7.74 -25.56
CA HIS A 220 7.51 6.66 -25.39
C HIS A 220 6.97 6.53 -23.95
N LEU A 221 7.81 6.75 -22.95
CA LEU A 221 7.49 6.54 -21.52
C LEU A 221 7.53 7.82 -20.68
N LYS A 222 7.75 8.97 -21.33
CA LYS A 222 7.83 10.31 -20.67
C LYS A 222 8.89 10.32 -19.56
N SER A 223 8.65 11.08 -18.50
CA SER A 223 9.56 11.19 -17.33
C SER A 223 9.83 9.85 -16.66
N HIS A 224 8.89 8.91 -16.71
CA HIS A 224 9.10 7.57 -16.18
C HIS A 224 10.17 6.80 -16.97
N GLY A 225 10.17 6.94 -18.30
CA GLY A 225 11.20 6.35 -19.16
C GLY A 225 12.59 6.90 -18.88
N ARG A 226 12.68 8.21 -18.67
CA ARG A 226 13.92 8.87 -18.26
C ARG A 226 14.46 8.27 -16.95
N ARG A 227 13.60 8.12 -15.95
CA ARG A 227 13.97 7.52 -14.67
C ARG A 227 14.43 6.07 -14.80
N LEU A 228 13.77 5.25 -15.61
CA LEU A 228 14.19 3.86 -15.87
C LEU A 228 15.57 3.81 -16.53
N TRP A 229 15.85 4.70 -17.47
CA TRP A 229 17.16 4.81 -18.10
C TRP A 229 18.25 5.22 -17.08
N GLU A 230 17.97 6.19 -16.22
CA GLU A 230 18.85 6.60 -15.14
C GLU A 230 19.15 5.42 -14.20
N PHE A 231 18.14 4.68 -13.79
CA PHE A 231 18.29 3.50 -12.94
C PHE A 231 19.11 2.39 -13.60
N ALA A 232 18.93 2.14 -14.91
CA ALA A 232 19.72 1.19 -15.68
C ALA A 232 21.21 1.57 -15.72
N ASN A 233 21.53 2.86 -15.58
CA ASN A 233 22.88 3.40 -15.49
C ASN A 233 23.37 3.62 -14.04
N GLY A 234 22.61 3.17 -13.03
CA GLY A 234 22.95 3.33 -11.61
C GLY A 234 22.95 4.78 -11.13
N MET A 235 22.16 5.65 -11.79
CA MET A 235 21.97 7.04 -11.41
C MET A 235 20.72 7.17 -10.55
N ASP A 236 20.92 7.57 -9.29
CA ASP A 236 19.85 7.79 -8.32
C ASP A 236 20.37 8.77 -7.25
N ASP A 237 19.74 9.92 -7.15
CA ASP A 237 20.12 10.99 -6.21
C ASP A 237 19.32 10.93 -4.91
N SER A 238 18.45 9.92 -4.76
CA SER A 238 17.64 9.77 -3.56
C SER A 238 18.50 9.40 -2.34
N ILE A 239 18.22 10.05 -1.23
CA ILE A 239 18.85 9.78 0.07
C ILE A 239 17.96 8.87 0.92
N VAL A 240 18.53 8.29 1.98
CA VAL A 240 17.76 7.56 3.00
C VAL A 240 17.04 8.58 3.86
N GLU A 241 15.70 8.59 3.79
CA GLU A 241 14.83 9.52 4.52
C GLU A 241 14.31 8.85 5.79
N SER A 242 14.91 9.17 6.95
CA SER A 242 14.52 8.59 8.25
C SER A 242 13.19 9.16 8.76
N GLU A 243 12.82 10.35 8.34
CA GLU A 243 11.55 10.97 8.69
C GLU A 243 10.44 10.46 7.77
N LYS A 244 9.30 10.12 8.37
CA LYS A 244 8.13 9.73 7.59
C LYS A 244 7.60 10.92 6.81
N ALA A 245 7.51 10.78 5.51
CA ALA A 245 6.83 11.77 4.68
C ALA A 245 5.38 11.96 5.15
N GLU A 246 4.92 13.20 5.13
CA GLU A 246 3.53 13.52 5.43
C GLU A 246 2.56 12.82 4.49
N ALA A 247 1.44 12.38 5.03
CA ALA A 247 0.43 11.71 4.23
C ALA A 247 -0.18 12.68 3.21
N LYS A 248 -0.13 12.37 1.93
CA LYS A 248 -0.74 13.18 0.85
C LYS A 248 -2.24 12.95 0.70
N GLY A 249 -2.76 11.90 1.29
CA GLY A 249 -4.18 11.55 1.24
C GLY A 249 -4.49 10.29 2.05
N VAL A 250 -5.75 10.14 2.41
CA VAL A 250 -6.30 8.95 3.08
C VAL A 250 -7.42 8.39 2.21
N GLY A 251 -7.40 7.11 1.92
CA GLY A 251 -8.43 6.49 1.09
C GLY A 251 -8.70 5.04 1.47
N ASN A 252 -9.87 4.57 1.07
CA ASN A 252 -10.26 3.18 1.15
C ASN A 252 -11.11 2.80 -0.06
N SER A 253 -10.93 1.59 -0.57
CA SER A 253 -11.76 1.02 -1.62
C SER A 253 -12.07 -0.43 -1.32
N THR A 254 -13.20 -0.91 -1.81
CA THR A 254 -13.60 -2.31 -1.62
C THR A 254 -14.12 -2.92 -2.92
N THR A 255 -13.61 -4.10 -3.25
CA THR A 255 -14.21 -4.96 -4.27
C THR A 255 -15.43 -5.63 -3.67
N LEU A 256 -16.56 -5.50 -4.32
CA LEU A 256 -17.83 -6.02 -3.82
C LEU A 256 -17.92 -7.52 -4.05
N SER A 257 -18.47 -8.26 -3.09
CA SER A 257 -18.68 -9.72 -3.19
C SER A 257 -19.59 -10.08 -4.37
N LYS A 258 -20.56 -9.21 -4.67
CA LYS A 258 -21.43 -9.24 -5.86
C LYS A 258 -21.46 -7.86 -6.48
N ASP A 259 -21.65 -7.81 -7.80
CA ASP A 259 -21.81 -6.54 -8.50
C ASP A 259 -23.07 -5.83 -8.00
N VAL A 260 -22.96 -4.53 -7.75
CA VAL A 260 -24.06 -3.69 -7.29
C VAL A 260 -24.64 -2.93 -8.47
N SER A 261 -25.97 -3.00 -8.63
CA SER A 261 -26.72 -2.36 -9.72
C SER A 261 -27.80 -1.41 -9.23
N THR A 262 -27.86 -1.13 -7.93
CA THR A 262 -28.81 -0.17 -7.34
C THR A 262 -28.08 0.98 -6.66
N LYS A 263 -28.71 2.15 -6.68
CA LYS A 263 -28.17 3.36 -6.04
C LYS A 263 -28.12 3.19 -4.51
N GLU A 264 -29.12 2.56 -3.95
CA GLU A 264 -29.29 2.35 -2.52
C GLU A 264 -28.16 1.45 -1.96
N ASP A 265 -27.81 0.39 -2.67
CA ASP A 265 -26.73 -0.50 -2.21
C ASP A 265 -25.34 0.14 -2.40
N ALA A 266 -25.13 0.89 -3.48
CA ALA A 266 -23.91 1.67 -3.67
C ALA A 266 -23.73 2.73 -2.55
N GLN A 267 -24.81 3.42 -2.16
CA GLN A 267 -24.78 4.39 -1.06
C GLN A 267 -24.44 3.77 0.29
N LYS A 268 -24.89 2.53 0.59
CA LYS A 268 -24.48 1.80 1.81
C LYS A 268 -22.96 1.54 1.81
N VAL A 269 -22.42 1.14 0.66
CA VAL A 269 -20.97 0.92 0.53
C VAL A 269 -20.21 2.22 0.72
N LEU A 270 -20.63 3.30 0.07
CA LEU A 270 -20.01 4.63 0.23
C LEU A 270 -20.05 5.11 1.68
N LEU A 271 -21.14 4.86 2.41
CA LEU A 271 -21.25 5.20 3.83
C LEU A 271 -20.19 4.46 4.67
N SER A 272 -20.01 3.16 4.44
CA SER A 272 -19.00 2.36 5.12
C SER A 272 -17.58 2.86 4.81
N LEU A 273 -17.31 3.20 3.54
CA LEU A 273 -16.02 3.75 3.12
C LEU A 273 -15.77 5.13 3.74
N ALA A 274 -16.78 6.01 3.77
CA ALA A 274 -16.67 7.33 4.39
C ALA A 274 -16.33 7.23 5.89
N GLN A 275 -16.99 6.33 6.63
CA GLN A 275 -16.66 6.05 8.04
C GLN A 275 -15.22 5.57 8.22
N SER A 276 -14.77 4.67 7.34
CA SER A 276 -13.39 4.16 7.40
C SER A 276 -12.37 5.27 7.12
N VAL A 277 -12.64 6.15 6.16
CA VAL A 277 -11.74 7.26 5.79
C VAL A 277 -11.76 8.34 6.86
N GLY A 278 -12.94 8.78 7.32
CA GLY A 278 -13.08 9.78 8.37
C GLY A 278 -12.43 9.35 9.69
N GLY A 279 -12.66 8.09 10.12
CA GLY A 279 -12.01 7.56 11.32
C GLY A 279 -10.48 7.51 11.23
N ARG A 280 -9.91 7.25 10.01
CA ARG A 280 -8.45 7.34 9.80
C ARG A 280 -7.94 8.77 9.82
N LEU A 281 -8.67 9.72 9.23
CA LEU A 281 -8.33 11.14 9.29
C LEU A 281 -8.25 11.59 10.74
N ARG A 282 -9.30 11.37 11.54
CA ARG A 282 -9.36 11.74 12.96
C ARG A 282 -8.27 11.06 13.80
N LYS A 283 -8.01 9.77 13.55
CA LYS A 283 -6.94 9.03 14.24
C LYS A 283 -5.56 9.67 14.09
N HIS A 284 -5.31 10.33 12.97
CA HIS A 284 -4.02 10.97 12.66
C HIS A 284 -4.06 12.50 12.77
N GLY A 285 -5.18 13.09 13.24
CA GLY A 285 -5.33 14.54 13.38
C GLY A 285 -5.41 15.29 12.05
N TYR A 286 -5.85 14.63 10.97
CA TYR A 286 -5.95 15.25 9.65
C TYR A 286 -7.39 15.67 9.32
N HIS A 287 -7.50 16.80 8.61
CA HIS A 287 -8.69 17.26 7.89
C HIS A 287 -8.40 17.26 6.39
N ALA A 288 -9.40 16.95 5.58
CA ALA A 288 -9.25 16.83 4.13
C ALA A 288 -10.00 17.93 3.39
N GLY A 289 -9.37 18.52 2.37
CA GLY A 289 -9.94 19.55 1.51
C GLY A 289 -10.50 19.04 0.18
N VAL A 290 -10.29 17.78 -0.18
CA VAL A 290 -10.78 17.19 -1.43
C VAL A 290 -11.29 15.78 -1.16
N VAL A 291 -12.46 15.47 -1.72
CA VAL A 291 -13.02 14.11 -1.77
C VAL A 291 -13.01 13.62 -3.21
N ASN A 292 -12.51 12.42 -3.45
CA ASN A 292 -12.53 11.73 -4.73
C ASN A 292 -13.32 10.42 -4.57
N VAL A 293 -14.13 10.09 -5.57
CA VAL A 293 -14.82 8.79 -5.68
C VAL A 293 -14.35 8.07 -6.92
N GLU A 294 -14.09 6.77 -6.77
CA GLU A 294 -13.74 5.86 -7.85
C GLU A 294 -14.81 4.79 -7.99
N ILE A 295 -15.26 4.57 -9.22
CA ILE A 295 -16.16 3.47 -9.61
C ILE A 295 -15.40 2.58 -10.59
N LYS A 296 -15.26 1.28 -10.26
CA LYS A 296 -14.82 0.27 -11.20
C LYS A 296 -16.00 -0.62 -11.55
N TYR A 297 -16.32 -0.70 -12.83
CA TYR A 297 -17.44 -1.47 -13.34
C TYR A 297 -17.10 -2.96 -13.51
N ALA A 298 -18.12 -3.79 -13.78
CA ALA A 298 -17.96 -5.21 -14.02
C ALA A 298 -17.08 -5.53 -15.25
N ASP A 299 -17.06 -4.65 -16.24
CA ASP A 299 -16.18 -4.70 -17.42
C ASP A 299 -14.75 -4.20 -17.15
N PHE A 300 -14.40 -3.90 -15.89
CA PHE A 300 -13.14 -3.36 -15.43
C PHE A 300 -12.81 -1.95 -15.87
N THR A 301 -13.71 -1.25 -16.57
CA THR A 301 -13.54 0.18 -16.81
C THR A 301 -13.63 0.95 -15.48
N VAL A 302 -12.87 2.05 -15.39
CA VAL A 302 -12.77 2.86 -14.18
C VAL A 302 -13.15 4.29 -14.50
N ASN A 303 -14.04 4.86 -13.69
CA ASN A 303 -14.35 6.29 -13.68
C ASN A 303 -14.02 6.86 -12.31
N SER A 304 -13.48 8.06 -12.26
CA SER A 304 -13.25 8.78 -11.01
C SER A 304 -13.54 10.26 -11.16
N HIS A 305 -14.10 10.85 -10.13
CA HIS A 305 -14.37 12.27 -10.05
C HIS A 305 -14.04 12.79 -8.65
N GLN A 306 -13.63 14.06 -8.55
CA GLN A 306 -13.28 14.68 -7.29
C GLN A 306 -13.94 16.05 -7.14
N LYS A 307 -14.19 16.43 -5.89
CA LYS A 307 -14.74 17.74 -5.51
C LYS A 307 -13.87 18.35 -4.41
N GLN A 308 -13.51 19.61 -4.57
CA GLN A 308 -12.93 20.38 -3.50
C GLN A 308 -14.03 20.79 -2.55
N LEU A 309 -13.79 20.60 -1.26
CA LEU A 309 -14.69 21.00 -0.21
C LEU A 309 -14.52 22.50 0.08
N GLU A 310 -15.61 23.16 0.44
CA GLU A 310 -15.58 24.56 0.87
C GLU A 310 -14.76 24.73 2.15
N ARG A 311 -14.81 23.74 3.04
CA ARG A 311 -14.04 23.69 4.27
C ARG A 311 -13.43 22.32 4.47
N MET A 312 -12.25 22.28 5.03
CA MET A 312 -11.59 21.02 5.39
C MET A 312 -12.36 20.31 6.49
N THR A 313 -12.45 18.98 6.41
CA THR A 313 -13.24 18.19 7.36
C THR A 313 -12.65 16.80 7.59
N ALA A 314 -12.95 16.23 8.75
CA ALA A 314 -12.79 14.82 9.09
C ALA A 314 -14.14 14.14 9.37
N SER A 315 -15.26 14.82 9.08
CA SER A 315 -16.60 14.29 9.33
C SER A 315 -17.01 13.21 8.33
N ASP A 316 -17.42 12.06 8.86
CA ASP A 316 -17.97 10.94 8.06
C ASP A 316 -19.15 11.40 7.21
N GLN A 317 -20.00 12.26 7.76
CA GLN A 317 -21.24 12.72 7.11
C GLN A 317 -20.95 13.61 5.90
N VAL A 318 -20.01 14.56 6.03
CA VAL A 318 -19.63 15.47 4.92
C VAL A 318 -18.96 14.68 3.81
N ILE A 319 -18.01 13.77 4.18
CA ILE A 319 -17.34 12.90 3.21
C ILE A 319 -18.37 12.03 2.48
N TYR A 320 -19.33 11.45 3.20
CA TYR A 320 -20.37 10.61 2.61
C TYR A 320 -21.29 11.39 1.65
N GLN A 321 -21.77 12.55 2.07
CA GLN A 321 -22.66 13.38 1.23
C GLN A 321 -21.97 13.77 -0.07
N THR A 322 -20.74 14.28 0.01
CA THR A 322 -19.93 14.62 -1.17
C THR A 322 -19.69 13.40 -2.05
N ALA A 323 -19.41 12.25 -1.44
CA ALA A 323 -19.20 11.01 -2.19
C ALA A 323 -20.45 10.54 -2.93
N VAL A 324 -21.64 10.70 -2.33
CA VAL A 324 -22.93 10.37 -2.97
C VAL A 324 -23.22 11.33 -4.13
N GLU A 325 -22.96 12.62 -3.99
CA GLU A 325 -23.11 13.60 -5.08
C GLU A 325 -22.23 13.19 -6.27
N LEU A 326 -20.91 13.02 -6.05
CA LEU A 326 -19.96 12.60 -7.09
C LEU A 326 -20.34 11.26 -7.74
N PHE A 327 -20.79 10.31 -6.93
CA PHE A 327 -21.27 9.03 -7.43
C PHE A 327 -22.46 9.21 -8.36
N CYS A 328 -23.47 10.02 -7.98
CA CYS A 328 -24.66 10.25 -8.78
C CYS A 328 -24.36 10.96 -10.11
N GLU A 329 -23.34 11.81 -10.15
CA GLU A 329 -22.89 12.49 -11.37
C GLU A 329 -22.22 11.53 -12.36
N MET A 330 -21.49 10.53 -11.85
CA MET A 330 -20.66 9.63 -12.68
C MET A 330 -21.35 8.33 -13.07
N TRP A 331 -22.22 7.82 -12.18
CA TRP A 331 -22.77 6.48 -12.36
C TRP A 331 -23.73 6.41 -13.54
N ASN A 332 -23.44 5.54 -14.48
CA ASN A 332 -24.18 5.36 -15.73
C ASN A 332 -25.15 4.17 -15.72
N GLY A 333 -25.49 3.61 -14.54
CA GLY A 333 -26.38 2.47 -14.40
C GLY A 333 -25.74 1.10 -14.61
N LYS A 334 -24.47 1.03 -15.03
CA LYS A 334 -23.76 -0.25 -15.19
C LYS A 334 -23.48 -0.91 -13.84
N PRO A 335 -23.42 -2.27 -13.79
CA PRO A 335 -23.04 -3.00 -12.57
C PRO A 335 -21.64 -2.61 -12.06
N ILE A 336 -21.57 -2.34 -10.76
CA ILE A 336 -20.40 -1.84 -10.05
C ILE A 336 -19.68 -3.00 -9.39
N ARG A 337 -18.38 -3.17 -9.68
CA ARG A 337 -17.50 -4.17 -9.09
C ARG A 337 -16.73 -3.66 -7.88
N LEU A 338 -16.30 -2.40 -7.89
CA LEU A 338 -15.54 -1.77 -6.81
C LEU A 338 -15.99 -0.34 -6.64
N LEU A 339 -16.04 0.11 -5.39
CA LEU A 339 -16.18 1.50 -5.00
C LEU A 339 -15.01 1.92 -4.12
N GLY A 340 -14.56 3.17 -4.31
CA GLY A 340 -13.50 3.78 -3.53
C GLY A 340 -13.82 5.22 -3.16
N ILE A 341 -13.37 5.62 -1.95
CA ILE A 341 -13.31 7.03 -1.52
C ILE A 341 -11.85 7.32 -1.17
N ARG A 342 -11.33 8.42 -1.70
CA ARG A 342 -10.02 8.96 -1.35
C ARG A 342 -10.15 10.43 -1.00
N THR A 343 -9.43 10.84 0.03
CA THR A 343 -9.30 12.25 0.42
C THR A 343 -7.87 12.73 0.17
N SER A 344 -7.73 14.02 -0.11
CA SER A 344 -6.44 14.68 -0.34
C SER A 344 -6.50 16.14 0.10
N LYS A 345 -5.40 16.89 -0.11
CA LYS A 345 -5.18 18.20 0.50
C LYS A 345 -5.40 18.12 2.00
N LEU A 346 -4.58 17.30 2.66
CA LEU A 346 -4.65 17.13 4.10
C LEU A 346 -3.99 18.32 4.80
N SER A 347 -4.58 18.77 5.92
CA SER A 347 -3.97 19.68 6.89
C SER A 347 -4.08 19.09 8.30
N GLN A 348 -3.18 19.47 9.18
CA GLN A 348 -3.27 19.10 10.59
C GLN A 348 -4.27 20.01 11.31
N GLU A 349 -4.84 19.50 12.41
CA GLU A 349 -5.75 20.27 13.26
C GLU A 349 -5.02 21.49 13.84
N GLY A 350 -5.59 22.71 13.61
CA GLY A 350 -4.99 23.96 14.08
C GLY A 350 -4.09 24.69 13.07
N GLU A 351 -3.82 24.11 11.90
CA GLU A 351 -3.12 24.86 10.84
C GLU A 351 -3.99 25.99 10.29
N PRO A 352 -3.41 27.21 10.05
CA PRO A 352 -4.14 28.29 9.46
C PRO A 352 -4.58 27.95 8.04
N GLN A 353 -5.89 28.04 7.79
CA GLN A 353 -6.44 27.84 6.46
C GLN A 353 -6.42 29.17 5.69
N GLN A 354 -5.84 29.13 4.48
CA GLN A 354 -5.92 30.26 3.57
C GLN A 354 -7.34 30.38 3.06
N LEU A 355 -8.05 31.42 3.52
CA LEU A 355 -9.36 31.79 2.98
C LEU A 355 -9.17 32.36 1.58
N SER A 356 -10.02 31.96 0.65
CA SER A 356 -10.10 32.60 -0.67
C SER A 356 -10.69 34.00 -0.53
N LEU A 357 -10.29 34.91 -1.39
CA LEU A 357 -10.92 36.23 -1.49
C LEU A 357 -12.44 36.13 -1.81
N PHE A 358 -12.86 35.03 -2.45
CA PHE A 358 -14.27 34.71 -2.72
C PHE A 358 -14.99 34.22 -1.47
N ASP A 359 -14.33 33.65 -0.48
CA ASP A 359 -14.90 33.27 0.82
C ASP A 359 -15.17 34.50 1.69
N LEU A 360 -14.50 35.61 1.38
CA LEU A 360 -14.72 36.93 2.00
C LEU A 360 -15.80 37.78 1.29
N ASN A 361 -16.34 37.31 0.17
CA ASN A 361 -17.36 38.04 -0.56
C ASN A 361 -18.68 38.07 0.25
N PHE A 362 -18.93 39.23 0.73
CA PHE A 362 -20.11 39.82 1.34
C PHE A 362 -21.41 39.10 0.95
N HIS A 363 -21.75 38.09 1.71
CA HIS A 363 -23.10 37.52 1.65
C HIS A 363 -24.02 38.37 2.50
N SER A 364 -25.19 38.68 1.94
CA SER A 364 -26.29 39.28 2.67
C SER A 364 -26.53 38.53 3.99
N SER A 365 -27.02 39.21 5.01
CA SER A 365 -27.23 38.71 6.39
C SER A 365 -27.94 37.35 6.50
N ASP A 366 -28.75 36.99 5.50
CA ASP A 366 -29.43 35.68 5.45
C ASP A 366 -28.51 34.50 5.10
N ASN A 367 -27.39 34.71 4.39
CA ASN A 367 -26.45 33.67 4.07
C ASN A 367 -25.47 33.42 5.21
N ILE A 368 -25.07 34.44 5.97
CA ILE A 368 -24.21 34.32 7.15
C ILE A 368 -24.87 33.38 8.19
N SER A 369 -26.19 33.51 8.39
CA SER A 369 -26.91 32.66 9.34
C SER A 369 -27.00 31.19 8.89
N LYS A 370 -27.05 30.91 7.58
CA LYS A 370 -26.99 29.55 7.04
C LYS A 370 -25.59 28.94 7.12
N GLU A 371 -24.54 29.72 6.86
CA GLU A 371 -23.16 29.28 6.95
C GLU A 371 -22.72 29.02 8.39
N VAL A 372 -23.11 29.86 9.35
CA VAL A 372 -22.86 29.62 10.78
C VAL A 372 -23.55 28.34 11.25
N LYS A 373 -24.82 28.11 10.87
CA LYS A 373 -25.53 26.85 11.16
C LYS A 373 -24.88 25.63 10.51
N SER A 374 -24.38 25.76 9.27
CA SER A 374 -23.63 24.69 8.59
C SER A 374 -22.34 24.35 9.31
N PHE A 375 -21.59 25.36 9.79
CA PHE A 375 -20.38 25.19 10.56
C PHE A 375 -20.65 24.52 11.93
N GLU A 376 -21.64 25.01 12.67
CA GLU A 376 -22.03 24.39 13.94
C GLU A 376 -22.46 22.93 13.76
N ASN A 377 -23.18 22.62 12.67
CA ASN A 377 -23.59 21.26 12.36
C ASN A 377 -22.38 20.38 12.00
N SER A 378 -21.40 20.87 11.22
CA SER A 378 -20.19 20.14 10.90
C SER A 378 -19.39 19.82 12.17
N GLN A 379 -19.20 20.78 13.06
CA GLN A 379 -18.52 20.54 14.35
C GLN A 379 -19.28 19.55 15.25
N LYS A 380 -20.62 19.62 15.28
CA LYS A 380 -21.44 18.64 16.01
C LYS A 380 -21.27 17.22 15.47
N HIS A 381 -21.22 17.08 14.14
CA HIS A 381 -21.00 15.80 13.49
C HIS A 381 -19.59 15.25 13.79
N GLU A 382 -18.56 16.06 13.75
CA GLU A 382 -17.19 15.62 14.10
C GLU A 382 -17.09 15.19 15.58
N LYS A 383 -17.66 15.92 16.51
CA LYS A 383 -17.73 15.51 17.92
C LYS A 383 -18.48 14.19 18.13
N LEU A 384 -19.58 14.00 17.41
CA LEU A 384 -20.32 12.74 17.43
C LEU A 384 -19.47 11.60 16.86
N ASP A 385 -18.82 11.82 15.72
CA ASP A 385 -17.94 10.82 15.11
C ASP A 385 -16.76 10.45 16.02
N GLN A 386 -16.15 11.42 16.72
CA GLN A 386 -15.12 11.19 17.74
C GLN A 386 -15.62 10.32 18.89
N ALA A 387 -16.80 10.64 19.45
CA ALA A 387 -17.40 9.85 20.52
C ALA A 387 -17.70 8.41 20.06
N LEU A 388 -18.19 8.23 18.83
CA LEU A 388 -18.40 6.90 18.24
C LEU A 388 -17.09 6.13 18.07
N ASP A 389 -16.01 6.81 17.67
CA ASP A 389 -14.68 6.20 17.52
C ASP A 389 -14.14 5.74 18.88
N GLU A 390 -14.34 6.51 19.96
CA GLU A 390 -13.95 6.10 21.32
C GLU A 390 -14.73 4.87 21.80
N ILE A 391 -16.05 4.83 21.57
CA ILE A 391 -16.87 3.66 21.91
C ILE A 391 -16.38 2.44 21.13
N ARG A 392 -16.14 2.55 19.84
CA ARG A 392 -15.64 1.45 19.00
C ARG A 392 -14.25 0.98 19.41
N LYS A 393 -13.37 1.89 19.85
CA LYS A 393 -12.05 1.56 20.37
C LYS A 393 -12.14 0.76 21.68
N LYS A 394 -13.10 1.10 22.55
CA LYS A 394 -13.26 0.47 23.86
C LYS A 394 -14.04 -0.85 23.82
N PHE A 395 -15.06 -0.96 22.99
CA PHE A 395 -16.02 -2.07 22.99
C PHE A 395 -16.03 -2.89 21.70
N GLY A 396 -15.16 -2.56 20.73
CA GLY A 396 -15.08 -3.23 19.43
C GLY A 396 -15.84 -2.49 18.33
N LYS A 397 -15.49 -2.79 17.08
CA LYS A 397 -16.00 -2.08 15.89
C LYS A 397 -17.51 -2.20 15.70
N ASP A 398 -18.10 -3.29 16.19
CA ASP A 398 -19.53 -3.60 16.04
C ASP A 398 -20.38 -3.10 17.22
N ALA A 399 -19.78 -2.45 18.22
CA ALA A 399 -20.49 -1.94 19.39
C ALA A 399 -21.56 -0.89 19.06
N VAL A 400 -21.32 -0.08 18.01
CA VAL A 400 -22.28 0.90 17.50
C VAL A 400 -22.33 0.83 15.99
N VAL A 401 -23.49 0.45 15.46
CA VAL A 401 -23.76 0.33 14.02
C VAL A 401 -24.86 1.30 13.63
N ARG A 402 -24.71 2.02 12.51
CA ARG A 402 -25.76 2.90 12.00
C ARG A 402 -26.98 2.08 11.57
N ALA A 403 -28.17 2.57 11.86
CA ALA A 403 -29.45 1.90 11.52
C ALA A 403 -29.57 1.52 10.03
N SER A 404 -28.94 2.29 9.14
CA SER A 404 -28.90 2.01 7.69
C SER A 404 -28.20 0.69 7.31
N PHE A 405 -27.39 0.11 8.21
CA PHE A 405 -26.76 -1.20 8.02
C PHE A 405 -27.56 -2.37 8.62
N LEU A 406 -28.61 -2.09 9.39
CA LEU A 406 -29.48 -3.12 9.93
C LEU A 406 -30.33 -3.69 8.78
N LYS A 407 -30.36 -5.00 8.64
CA LYS A 407 -31.29 -5.66 7.72
C LYS A 407 -32.71 -5.31 8.17
N LYS A 408 -33.54 -4.80 7.25
CA LYS A 408 -34.99 -4.71 7.51
C LYS A 408 -35.46 -6.14 7.82
N PRO A 409 -36.25 -6.36 8.88
CA PRO A 409 -36.88 -7.65 9.10
C PRO A 409 -37.71 -7.98 7.86
N GLU A 410 -37.51 -9.18 7.33
CA GLU A 410 -38.39 -9.72 6.28
C GLU A 410 -39.81 -9.62 6.80
N LYS A 411 -40.66 -8.91 6.10
CA LYS A 411 -42.12 -8.95 6.39
C LYS A 411 -42.52 -10.41 6.16
N GLU A 412 -42.88 -11.12 7.22
CA GLU A 412 -43.64 -12.36 7.09
C GLU A 412 -44.87 -12.04 6.26
N GLU A 413 -44.93 -12.50 5.03
CA GLU A 413 -46.16 -12.57 4.26
C GLU A 413 -47.07 -13.55 5.00
N LYS A 414 -48.00 -12.97 5.78
CA LYS A 414 -49.13 -13.75 6.28
C LYS A 414 -49.95 -14.21 5.08
N MET A 415 -49.89 -15.52 4.81
CA MET A 415 -50.90 -16.21 4.02
C MET A 415 -52.30 -16.09 4.66
#